data_9c4d14a1d424319dab9922eb9ff548d2
#
_entry.id   9c4d14a1d424319dab9922eb9ff548d2
#
_cell.length_a   1.000
_cell.length_b   1.000
_cell.length_c   1.000
_cell.angle_alpha   90.00
_cell.angle_beta   90.00
_cell.angle_gamma   90.00
#
_symmetry.space_group_name_H-M   'P 1'
#
loop_
_entity.id
_entity.type
_entity.pdbx_description
1 polymer ?
#
loop_
_entity_poly.entity_id
_entity_poly.type
_entity_poly.pdbx_seq_one_letter_code
_entity_poly.pdbx_strand_id
1 'polypeptide(L)'
;MNQQLPRFIRPLLAAALVSSGLAAEAQGSGTPAPLSLQIINHGPASFHVNSVLVSGAREAILLDAGFTRADALRVAAAVLDSGKKLSTIYVSAADPDYYFGLEVLHAEFPEARIVAAAPTLKKLAAALPTKLQVWGPRLGANAPRQPVLPEALAGNSLSLEGQTLEIRGLDDSLAHRSYVWIPSIKAVVGGVNVFGNLHAWTADTQTPAERAAWLAKLDGIAALQPAVVVPGHMLPGTPQDLTAVNHTRAYLQRFEAELPKAADAAALIATMKAAYPQAGLGIALEIGAKVNKGEMKW
;
A
#
# COMPACT_ATOMS: atom_id res chain seq x y z
N MET A 1 53.92 -49.98 74.68
CA MET A 1 53.68 -49.92 73.25
C MET A 1 52.17 -49.79 73.06
N ASN A 2 51.67 -48.58 73.02
CA ASN A 2 50.27 -48.25 72.95
C ASN A 2 49.97 -47.73 71.53
N GLN A 3 49.17 -48.47 70.81
CA GLN A 3 48.58 -48.00 69.54
C GLN A 3 47.18 -47.44 69.81
N GLN A 4 47.02 -46.14 69.62
CA GLN A 4 45.73 -45.50 69.60
C GLN A 4 45.20 -45.45 68.17
N LEU A 5 44.00 -45.97 67.94
CA LEU A 5 43.23 -45.88 66.70
C LEU A 5 42.55 -44.52 66.55
N PRO A 6 42.49 -43.93 65.33
CA PRO A 6 41.86 -42.63 65.14
C PRO A 6 40.34 -42.74 65.00
N ARG A 7 39.61 -41.77 65.58
CA ARG A 7 38.19 -41.56 65.50
C ARG A 7 37.80 -41.10 64.10
N PHE A 8 36.90 -41.81 63.45
CA PHE A 8 36.23 -41.42 62.19
C PHE A 8 35.21 -40.30 62.52
N ILE A 9 35.41 -39.13 61.90
CA ILE A 9 34.42 -38.04 61.84
C ILE A 9 33.59 -38.28 60.60
N ARG A 10 32.26 -38.45 60.71
CA ARG A 10 31.30 -38.49 59.64
C ARG A 10 31.01 -37.02 59.23
N PRO A 11 31.07 -36.67 57.93
CA PRO A 11 30.51 -35.38 57.48
C PRO A 11 28.99 -35.51 57.28
N LEU A 12 28.25 -34.57 57.86
CA LEU A 12 26.82 -34.32 57.52
C LEU A 12 26.77 -33.74 56.08
N LEU A 13 26.10 -34.45 55.18
CA LEU A 13 25.69 -33.90 53.92
C LEU A 13 24.50 -32.99 54.18
N ALA A 14 24.68 -31.68 54.06
CA ALA A 14 23.61 -30.69 53.92
C ALA A 14 23.08 -30.72 52.49
N ALA A 15 21.88 -31.25 52.22
CA ALA A 15 21.21 -31.17 50.94
C ALA A 15 20.68 -29.73 50.75
N ALA A 16 21.32 -28.95 49.89
CA ALA A 16 20.81 -27.65 49.44
C ALA A 16 19.72 -27.93 48.38
N LEU A 17 18.45 -27.68 48.75
CA LEU A 17 17.33 -27.59 47.83
C LEU A 17 17.50 -26.30 46.99
N VAL A 18 17.95 -26.51 45.73
CA VAL A 18 17.90 -25.46 44.71
C VAL A 18 16.46 -25.41 44.19
N SER A 19 15.67 -24.47 44.71
CA SER A 19 14.37 -24.12 44.12
C SER A 19 14.60 -23.35 42.82
N SER A 20 14.51 -24.07 41.71
CA SER A 20 14.43 -23.46 40.38
C SER A 20 13.12 -22.69 40.26
N GLY A 21 13.16 -21.42 40.60
CA GLY A 21 12.07 -20.50 40.28
C GLY A 21 12.00 -20.36 38.76
N LEU A 22 11.01 -21.02 38.11
CA LEU A 22 10.54 -20.65 36.79
C LEU A 22 10.04 -19.21 36.87
N ALA A 23 10.84 -18.24 36.44
CA ALA A 23 10.37 -16.91 36.13
C ALA A 23 9.41 -17.08 34.94
N ALA A 24 8.12 -17.16 35.20
CA ALA A 24 7.11 -16.94 34.21
C ALA A 24 7.30 -15.48 33.75
N GLU A 25 7.82 -15.28 32.54
CA GLU A 25 7.75 -13.98 31.88
C GLU A 25 6.27 -13.62 31.81
N ALA A 26 5.86 -12.70 32.68
CA ALA A 26 4.56 -12.07 32.57
C ALA A 26 4.52 -11.36 31.22
N GLN A 27 3.84 -11.98 30.25
CA GLN A 27 3.44 -11.28 29.03
C GLN A 27 2.56 -10.13 29.48
N GLY A 28 3.16 -8.95 29.54
CA GLY A 28 2.46 -7.73 29.91
C GLY A 28 1.29 -7.53 28.95
N SER A 29 0.08 -7.58 29.46
CA SER A 29 -1.16 -7.17 28.79
C SER A 29 -1.18 -5.64 28.59
N GLY A 30 -0.11 -5.07 28.08
CA GLY A 30 -0.06 -3.69 27.66
C GLY A 30 -0.81 -3.54 26.33
N THR A 31 -1.65 -2.51 26.21
CA THR A 31 -2.24 -2.11 24.93
C THR A 31 -1.10 -2.02 23.88
N PRO A 32 -1.24 -2.66 22.71
CA PRO A 32 -0.21 -2.57 21.67
C PRO A 32 0.11 -1.10 21.36
N ALA A 33 1.38 -0.79 21.15
CA ALA A 33 1.78 0.55 20.75
C ALA A 33 1.03 0.93 19.44
N PRO A 34 0.57 2.18 19.30
CA PRO A 34 -0.13 2.59 18.09
C PRO A 34 0.76 2.43 16.86
N LEU A 35 0.19 1.97 15.76
CA LEU A 35 0.87 1.91 14.47
C LEU A 35 1.15 3.33 13.97
N SER A 36 2.29 3.51 13.28
CA SER A 36 2.65 4.76 12.64
C SER A 36 2.69 4.61 11.13
N LEU A 37 2.48 5.71 10.41
CA LEU A 37 2.51 5.77 8.95
C LEU A 37 3.67 6.66 8.51
N GLN A 38 4.53 6.14 7.63
CA GLN A 38 5.49 6.95 6.88
C GLN A 38 5.09 6.90 5.41
N ILE A 39 4.77 8.06 4.84
CA ILE A 39 4.33 8.19 3.46
C ILE A 39 5.54 8.58 2.62
N ILE A 40 5.78 7.82 1.56
CA ILE A 40 6.84 8.06 0.59
C ILE A 40 6.16 8.46 -0.72
N ASN A 41 6.03 9.77 -0.95
CA ASN A 41 5.46 10.30 -2.17
C ASN A 41 6.53 10.30 -3.27
N HIS A 42 6.21 9.64 -4.38
CA HIS A 42 7.06 9.62 -5.56
C HIS A 42 6.71 10.80 -6.47
N GLY A 43 7.70 11.38 -7.12
CA GLY A 43 7.53 12.61 -7.89
C GLY A 43 6.66 12.46 -9.16
N PRO A 44 6.56 13.52 -9.96
CA PRO A 44 5.70 13.56 -11.16
C PRO A 44 6.06 12.51 -12.21
N ALA A 45 7.33 12.08 -12.30
CA ALA A 45 7.75 10.99 -13.20
C ALA A 45 7.17 9.63 -12.84
N SER A 46 6.68 9.49 -11.61
CA SER A 46 5.98 8.30 -11.08
C SER A 46 4.54 8.63 -10.71
N PHE A 47 3.91 9.56 -11.43
CA PHE A 47 2.49 9.91 -11.30
C PHE A 47 2.08 10.37 -9.90
N HIS A 48 3.04 10.80 -9.05
CA HIS A 48 2.81 11.13 -7.65
C HIS A 48 2.21 9.97 -6.83
N VAL A 49 2.50 8.72 -7.20
CA VAL A 49 2.08 7.54 -6.44
C VAL A 49 2.72 7.53 -5.06
N ASN A 50 2.03 6.99 -4.09
CA ASN A 50 2.52 6.83 -2.72
C ASN A 50 2.83 5.38 -2.40
N SER A 51 3.99 5.15 -1.78
CA SER A 51 4.23 3.96 -0.96
C SER A 51 4.02 4.33 0.51
N VAL A 52 3.49 3.41 1.31
CA VAL A 52 3.23 3.67 2.73
C VAL A 52 3.87 2.59 3.60
N LEU A 53 4.81 2.98 4.47
CA LEU A 53 5.36 2.10 5.48
C LEU A 53 4.52 2.20 6.75
N VAL A 54 3.85 1.11 7.10
CA VAL A 54 3.08 0.96 8.34
C VAL A 54 3.98 0.28 9.36
N SER A 55 4.31 0.96 10.44
CA SER A 55 5.28 0.49 11.42
C SER A 55 4.65 0.26 12.80
N GLY A 56 4.94 -0.91 13.37
CA GLY A 56 4.75 -1.23 14.78
C GLY A 56 6.00 -0.92 15.61
N ALA A 57 6.13 -1.56 16.76
CA ALA A 57 7.28 -1.37 17.63
C ALA A 57 8.57 -1.97 17.05
N ARG A 58 8.49 -3.12 16.36
CA ARG A 58 9.63 -3.90 15.85
C ARG A 58 9.55 -4.23 14.38
N GLU A 59 8.33 -4.39 13.85
CA GLU A 59 8.09 -4.82 12.48
C GLU A 59 7.37 -3.74 11.68
N ALA A 60 7.44 -3.87 10.37
CA ALA A 60 6.71 -3.02 9.44
C ALA A 60 6.11 -3.83 8.29
N ILE A 61 5.02 -3.28 7.73
CA ILE A 61 4.42 -3.70 6.47
C ILE A 61 4.52 -2.54 5.49
N LEU A 62 5.03 -2.80 4.30
CA LEU A 62 5.06 -1.83 3.21
C LEU A 62 3.82 -2.03 2.32
N LEU A 63 3.17 -0.94 1.99
CA LEU A 63 2.11 -0.90 0.99
C LEU A 63 2.67 -0.23 -0.27
N ASP A 64 2.66 -0.97 -1.36
CA ASP A 64 3.06 -0.56 -2.70
C ASP A 64 4.55 -0.22 -2.87
N ALA A 65 5.10 -0.54 -4.04
CA ALA A 65 6.54 -0.62 -4.27
C ALA A 65 7.13 0.56 -5.09
N GLY A 66 6.27 1.46 -5.58
CA GLY A 66 6.68 2.52 -6.50
C GLY A 66 6.82 2.06 -7.94
N PHE A 67 7.04 3.01 -8.84
CA PHE A 67 7.05 2.81 -10.30
C PHE A 67 8.43 2.49 -10.86
N THR A 68 9.44 3.14 -10.34
CA THR A 68 10.80 3.06 -10.86
C THR A 68 11.73 2.31 -9.91
N ARG A 69 12.84 1.80 -10.44
CA ARG A 69 13.92 1.26 -9.60
C ARG A 69 14.44 2.32 -8.61
N ALA A 70 14.50 3.57 -9.03
CA ALA A 70 14.93 4.67 -8.15
C ALA A 70 13.92 4.96 -7.03
N ASP A 71 12.60 4.82 -7.29
CA ASP A 71 11.59 4.92 -6.26
C ASP A 71 11.75 3.80 -5.23
N ALA A 72 11.89 2.57 -5.71
CA ALA A 72 12.07 1.41 -4.84
C ALA A 72 13.35 1.51 -3.96
N LEU A 73 14.45 2.07 -4.48
CA LEU A 73 15.65 2.34 -3.68
C LEU A 73 15.39 3.38 -2.59
N ARG A 74 14.57 4.42 -2.86
CA ARG A 74 14.15 5.38 -1.82
C ARG A 74 13.26 4.72 -0.77
N VAL A 75 12.37 3.84 -1.20
CA VAL A 75 11.53 3.04 -0.28
C VAL A 75 12.42 2.12 0.56
N ALA A 76 13.38 1.43 -0.04
CA ALA A 76 14.32 0.57 0.69
C ALA A 76 15.11 1.38 1.74
N ALA A 77 15.62 2.56 1.38
CA ALA A 77 16.28 3.45 2.34
C ALA A 77 15.34 3.84 3.50
N ALA A 78 14.09 4.20 3.22
CA ALA A 78 13.11 4.54 4.26
C ALA A 78 12.80 3.35 5.19
N VAL A 79 12.75 2.13 4.67
CA VAL A 79 12.60 0.90 5.47
C VAL A 79 13.80 0.70 6.38
N LEU A 80 15.02 0.83 5.86
CA LEU A 80 16.27 0.70 6.64
C LEU A 80 16.36 1.78 7.73
N ASP A 81 16.06 3.03 7.39
CA ASP A 81 16.06 4.17 8.34
C ASP A 81 15.04 3.99 9.45
N SER A 82 13.93 3.28 9.19
CA SER A 82 12.94 2.98 10.23
C SER A 82 13.48 2.07 11.34
N GLY A 83 14.52 1.31 11.07
CA GLY A 83 15.07 0.30 11.97
C GLY A 83 14.12 -0.87 12.24
N LYS A 84 13.04 -1.02 11.45
CA LYS A 84 12.04 -2.07 11.63
C LYS A 84 12.32 -3.25 10.70
N LYS A 85 11.96 -4.45 11.13
CA LYS A 85 11.97 -5.63 10.26
C LYS A 85 10.79 -5.55 9.30
N LEU A 86 11.06 -5.44 8.00
CA LEU A 86 10.02 -5.53 6.98
C LEU A 86 9.54 -6.99 6.90
N SER A 87 8.29 -7.24 7.29
CA SER A 87 7.71 -8.58 7.30
C SER A 87 6.90 -8.88 6.04
N THR A 88 6.27 -7.86 5.46
CA THR A 88 5.36 -8.03 4.32
C THR A 88 5.39 -6.79 3.43
N ILE A 89 5.31 -7.02 2.12
CA ILE A 89 5.02 -6.01 1.09
C ILE A 89 3.66 -6.37 0.50
N TYR A 90 2.69 -5.49 0.62
CA TYR A 90 1.35 -5.67 0.05
C TYR A 90 1.19 -4.79 -1.19
N VAL A 91 0.78 -5.39 -2.31
CA VAL A 91 0.46 -4.70 -3.56
C VAL A 91 -1.04 -4.49 -3.63
N SER A 92 -1.47 -3.22 -3.57
CA SER A 92 -2.87 -2.85 -3.43
C SER A 92 -3.62 -2.65 -4.76
N ALA A 93 -2.90 -2.41 -5.85
CA ALA A 93 -3.47 -2.19 -7.19
C ALA A 93 -2.65 -2.87 -8.29
N ALA A 94 -3.27 -3.10 -9.44
CA ALA A 94 -2.66 -3.80 -10.58
C ALA A 94 -1.93 -2.84 -11.55
N ASP A 95 -1.77 -1.57 -11.18
CA ASP A 95 -1.07 -0.59 -12.00
C ASP A 95 0.44 -0.63 -11.74
N PRO A 96 1.28 -0.43 -12.76
CA PRO A 96 2.73 -0.69 -12.68
C PRO A 96 3.45 0.16 -11.64
N ASP A 97 2.95 1.32 -11.33
CA ASP A 97 3.47 2.21 -10.30
C ASP A 97 3.23 1.74 -8.85
N TYR A 98 2.47 0.66 -8.67
CA TYR A 98 2.30 -0.03 -7.39
C TYR A 98 3.24 -1.23 -7.21
N TYR A 99 3.83 -1.78 -8.31
CA TYR A 99 4.58 -3.04 -8.20
C TYR A 99 5.88 -3.13 -8.99
N PHE A 100 6.19 -2.21 -9.91
CA PHE A 100 7.44 -2.30 -10.69
C PHE A 100 8.69 -2.23 -9.81
N GLY A 101 8.61 -1.60 -8.64
CA GLY A 101 9.70 -1.54 -7.67
C GLY A 101 9.97 -2.85 -6.93
N LEU A 102 9.12 -3.88 -7.05
CA LEU A 102 9.23 -5.13 -6.28
C LEU A 102 10.56 -5.86 -6.51
N GLU A 103 11.15 -5.81 -7.72
CA GLU A 103 12.46 -6.42 -7.99
C GLU A 103 13.54 -5.91 -7.03
N VAL A 104 13.60 -4.61 -6.82
CA VAL A 104 14.58 -3.99 -5.91
C VAL A 104 14.27 -4.36 -4.47
N LEU A 105 13.01 -4.24 -4.05
CA LEU A 105 12.61 -4.51 -2.67
C LEU A 105 12.78 -5.98 -2.30
N HIS A 106 12.54 -6.90 -3.23
CA HIS A 106 12.78 -8.33 -3.02
C HIS A 106 14.26 -8.65 -2.86
N ALA A 107 15.12 -7.97 -3.61
CA ALA A 107 16.57 -8.13 -3.49
C ALA A 107 17.11 -7.60 -2.16
N GLU A 108 16.60 -6.46 -1.69
CA GLU A 108 17.01 -5.83 -0.42
C GLU A 108 16.40 -6.53 0.82
N PHE A 109 15.18 -7.05 0.70
CA PHE A 109 14.42 -7.68 1.78
C PHE A 109 13.91 -9.07 1.39
N PRO A 110 14.78 -10.06 1.16
CA PRO A 110 14.38 -11.37 0.62
C PRO A 110 13.48 -12.18 1.57
N GLU A 111 13.46 -11.85 2.86
CA GLU A 111 12.58 -12.51 3.85
C GLU A 111 11.18 -11.89 3.91
N ALA A 112 10.97 -10.72 3.33
CA ALA A 112 9.67 -10.09 3.32
C ALA A 112 8.73 -10.81 2.34
N ARG A 113 7.54 -11.19 2.82
CA ARG A 113 6.53 -11.79 1.95
C ARG A 113 5.95 -10.72 1.02
N ILE A 114 5.87 -11.02 -0.26
CA ILE A 114 5.25 -10.13 -1.26
C ILE A 114 3.89 -10.70 -1.61
N VAL A 115 2.81 -9.99 -1.28
CA VAL A 115 1.45 -10.49 -1.42
C VAL A 115 0.50 -9.46 -2.03
N ALA A 116 -0.55 -9.95 -2.70
CA ALA A 116 -1.66 -9.14 -3.19
C ALA A 116 -2.98 -9.90 -3.01
N ALA A 117 -4.10 -9.19 -2.96
CA ALA A 117 -5.41 -9.83 -3.03
C ALA A 117 -5.57 -10.59 -4.37
N ALA A 118 -6.25 -11.74 -4.35
CA ALA A 118 -6.38 -12.58 -5.52
C ALA A 118 -6.91 -11.86 -6.79
N PRO A 119 -7.92 -10.96 -6.72
CA PRO A 119 -8.34 -10.18 -7.88
C PRO A 119 -7.25 -9.24 -8.42
N THR A 120 -6.48 -8.60 -7.53
CA THR A 120 -5.35 -7.71 -7.89
C THR A 120 -4.27 -8.51 -8.59
N LEU A 121 -3.85 -9.65 -8.01
CA LEU A 121 -2.85 -10.54 -8.60
C LEU A 121 -3.26 -11.02 -10.00
N LYS A 122 -4.51 -11.47 -10.16
CA LYS A 122 -5.04 -11.93 -11.44
C LYS A 122 -4.96 -10.83 -12.51
N LYS A 123 -5.38 -9.61 -12.19
CA LYS A 123 -5.33 -8.47 -13.12
C LYS A 123 -3.89 -8.07 -13.45
N LEU A 124 -3.03 -8.01 -12.44
CA LEU A 124 -1.62 -7.66 -12.56
C LEU A 124 -0.88 -8.66 -13.47
N ALA A 125 -1.01 -9.96 -13.20
CA ALA A 125 -0.35 -11.00 -13.98
C ALA A 125 -0.79 -10.97 -15.46
N ALA A 126 -2.07 -10.74 -15.74
CA ALA A 126 -2.59 -10.61 -17.09
C ALA A 126 -2.09 -9.36 -17.82
N ALA A 127 -1.93 -8.23 -17.11
CA ALA A 127 -1.53 -6.95 -17.69
C ALA A 127 -0.01 -6.78 -17.82
N LEU A 128 0.79 -7.49 -17.02
CA LEU A 128 2.24 -7.29 -16.92
C LEU A 128 2.98 -7.25 -18.28
N PRO A 129 2.77 -8.18 -19.24
CA PRO A 129 3.49 -8.14 -20.52
C PRO A 129 3.24 -6.82 -21.28
N THR A 130 1.98 -6.38 -21.34
CA THR A 130 1.60 -5.12 -22.01
C THR A 130 2.17 -3.91 -21.27
N LYS A 131 2.10 -3.91 -19.95
CA LYS A 131 2.65 -2.80 -19.14
C LYS A 131 4.18 -2.69 -19.29
N LEU A 132 4.91 -3.80 -19.39
CA LEU A 132 6.35 -3.79 -19.68
C LEU A 132 6.65 -3.28 -21.10
N GLN A 133 5.86 -3.67 -22.09
CA GLN A 133 6.01 -3.20 -23.47
C GLN A 133 5.79 -1.68 -23.58
N VAL A 134 4.81 -1.14 -22.83
CA VAL A 134 4.47 0.30 -22.88
C VAL A 134 5.45 1.14 -22.07
N TRP A 135 5.76 0.71 -20.83
CA TRP A 135 6.51 1.52 -19.88
C TRP A 135 8.00 1.23 -19.88
N GLY A 136 8.43 0.01 -20.20
CA GLY A 136 9.85 -0.36 -20.23
C GLY A 136 10.72 0.60 -21.04
N PRO A 137 10.42 0.89 -22.32
CA PRO A 137 11.19 1.83 -23.13
C PRO A 137 11.20 3.26 -22.57
N ARG A 138 10.12 3.69 -21.94
CA ARG A 138 9.99 5.02 -21.35
C ARG A 138 10.79 5.19 -20.07
N LEU A 139 10.88 4.12 -19.28
CA LEU A 139 11.63 4.10 -18.02
C LEU A 139 13.13 3.84 -18.22
N GLY A 140 13.53 3.19 -19.32
CA GLY A 140 14.92 2.87 -19.62
C GLY A 140 15.60 2.11 -18.49
N ALA A 141 16.70 2.63 -17.93
CA ALA A 141 17.43 2.01 -16.83
C ALA A 141 16.62 1.91 -15.51
N ASN A 142 15.54 2.68 -15.39
CA ASN A 142 14.63 2.65 -14.23
C ASN A 142 13.52 1.60 -14.35
N ALA A 143 13.39 0.93 -15.50
CA ALA A 143 12.45 -0.18 -15.65
C ALA A 143 12.89 -1.41 -14.84
N PRO A 144 11.95 -2.24 -14.37
CA PRO A 144 12.31 -3.52 -13.76
C PRO A 144 12.99 -4.41 -14.82
N ARG A 145 14.06 -5.09 -14.43
CA ARG A 145 14.81 -6.03 -15.29
C ARG A 145 14.26 -7.44 -15.22
N GLN A 146 13.85 -7.83 -14.00
CA GLN A 146 13.25 -9.11 -13.66
C GLN A 146 12.01 -8.85 -12.78
N PRO A 147 10.86 -8.56 -13.39
CA PRO A 147 9.65 -8.25 -12.65
C PRO A 147 9.28 -9.37 -11.68
N VAL A 148 8.97 -8.99 -10.43
CA VAL A 148 8.53 -9.91 -9.38
C VAL A 148 7.00 -9.83 -9.29
N LEU A 149 6.35 -11.00 -9.23
CA LEU A 149 4.93 -11.11 -8.98
C LEU A 149 4.66 -11.39 -7.51
N PRO A 150 3.65 -10.77 -6.90
CA PRO A 150 3.23 -11.11 -5.55
C PRO A 150 2.59 -12.51 -5.51
N GLU A 151 2.56 -13.11 -4.33
CA GLU A 151 1.74 -14.29 -4.03
C GLU A 151 0.30 -13.88 -3.70
N ALA A 152 -0.64 -14.82 -3.84
CA ALA A 152 -2.00 -14.58 -3.41
C ALA A 152 -2.09 -14.51 -1.87
N LEU A 153 -2.64 -13.40 -1.36
CA LEU A 153 -2.94 -13.28 0.06
C LEU A 153 -4.07 -14.27 0.44
N ALA A 154 -3.84 -15.07 1.46
CA ALA A 154 -4.87 -15.90 2.06
C ALA A 154 -5.82 -15.03 2.91
N GLY A 155 -7.09 -14.98 2.54
CA GLY A 155 -8.08 -14.12 3.21
C GLY A 155 -7.99 -12.65 2.78
N ASN A 156 -8.45 -11.75 3.66
CA ASN A 156 -8.60 -10.33 3.39
C ASN A 156 -7.99 -9.45 4.49
N SER A 157 -6.98 -9.93 5.19
CA SER A 157 -6.31 -9.14 6.23
C SER A 157 -4.83 -9.51 6.35
N LEU A 158 -4.05 -8.54 6.84
CA LEU A 158 -2.69 -8.70 7.31
C LEU A 158 -2.65 -8.43 8.81
N SER A 159 -1.65 -8.96 9.49
CA SER A 159 -1.42 -8.70 10.91
C SER A 159 -0.05 -8.08 11.11
N LEU A 160 0.02 -6.99 11.88
CA LEU A 160 1.26 -6.35 12.30
C LEU A 160 1.24 -6.24 13.83
N GLU A 161 2.07 -7.04 14.49
CA GLU A 161 2.17 -7.10 15.95
C GLU A 161 0.81 -7.24 16.65
N GLY A 162 -0.05 -8.13 16.13
CA GLY A 162 -1.39 -8.38 16.65
C GLY A 162 -2.47 -7.37 16.26
N GLN A 163 -2.11 -6.30 15.53
CA GLN A 163 -3.06 -5.34 14.99
C GLN A 163 -3.43 -5.70 13.54
N THR A 164 -4.72 -5.60 13.21
CA THR A 164 -5.25 -6.00 11.91
C THR A 164 -5.19 -4.85 10.90
N LEU A 165 -4.74 -5.16 9.69
CA LEU A 165 -4.87 -4.33 8.49
C LEU A 165 -5.86 -5.05 7.57
N GLU A 166 -7.05 -4.49 7.39
CA GLU A 166 -8.12 -5.11 6.60
C GLU A 166 -8.05 -4.69 5.13
N ILE A 167 -8.04 -5.67 4.23
CA ILE A 167 -8.12 -5.42 2.79
C ILE A 167 -9.58 -5.30 2.41
N ARG A 168 -9.96 -4.14 1.92
CA ARG A 168 -11.34 -3.77 1.59
C ARG A 168 -11.53 -3.52 0.10
N GLY A 169 -12.79 -3.49 -0.36
CA GLY A 169 -13.14 -3.21 -1.74
C GLY A 169 -12.93 -4.40 -2.68
N LEU A 170 -13.13 -5.63 -2.19
CA LEU A 170 -12.97 -6.87 -2.94
C LEU A 170 -14.27 -7.43 -3.53
N ASP A 171 -15.42 -6.83 -3.22
CA ASP A 171 -16.76 -7.41 -3.45
C ASP A 171 -17.50 -6.80 -4.65
N ASP A 172 -16.81 -5.99 -5.49
CA ASP A 172 -17.42 -5.30 -6.62
C ASP A 172 -16.71 -5.58 -7.96
N SER A 173 -17.18 -4.96 -9.04
CA SER A 173 -16.57 -5.08 -10.37
C SER A 173 -15.14 -4.53 -10.47
N LEU A 174 -14.73 -3.73 -9.49
CA LEU A 174 -13.37 -3.19 -9.35
C LEU A 174 -12.59 -3.87 -8.21
N ALA A 175 -12.85 -5.15 -7.94
CA ALA A 175 -12.20 -5.90 -6.87
C ALA A 175 -10.65 -5.90 -6.93
N HIS A 176 -10.07 -5.64 -8.10
CA HIS A 176 -8.63 -5.48 -8.30
C HIS A 176 -8.08 -4.11 -7.85
N ARG A 177 -8.95 -3.20 -7.40
CA ARG A 177 -8.62 -1.86 -6.85
C ARG A 177 -8.96 -1.86 -5.36
N SER A 178 -8.26 -2.66 -4.59
CA SER A 178 -8.43 -2.75 -3.13
C SER A 178 -7.85 -1.52 -2.42
N TYR A 179 -8.16 -1.38 -1.14
CA TYR A 179 -7.53 -0.45 -0.22
C TYR A 179 -7.39 -1.11 1.15
N VAL A 180 -6.57 -0.54 2.01
CA VAL A 180 -6.30 -1.08 3.34
C VAL A 180 -6.93 -0.17 4.38
N TRP A 181 -7.78 -0.74 5.25
CA TRP A 181 -8.31 -0.11 6.43
C TRP A 181 -7.54 -0.58 7.67
N ILE A 182 -7.06 0.34 8.48
CA ILE A 182 -6.34 0.07 9.74
C ILE A 182 -7.19 0.59 10.89
N PRO A 183 -8.04 -0.26 11.53
CA PRO A 183 -9.01 0.17 12.54
C PRO A 183 -8.38 0.83 13.76
N SER A 184 -7.22 0.32 14.20
CA SER A 184 -6.55 0.80 15.44
C SER A 184 -6.12 2.26 15.37
N ILE A 185 -5.85 2.79 14.19
CA ILE A 185 -5.47 4.20 13.96
C ILE A 185 -6.47 4.93 13.04
N LYS A 186 -7.60 4.31 12.71
CA LYS A 186 -8.63 4.83 11.82
C LYS A 186 -8.05 5.37 10.50
N ALA A 187 -7.15 4.62 9.87
CA ALA A 187 -6.48 5.03 8.65
C ALA A 187 -6.92 4.21 7.44
N VAL A 188 -7.13 4.88 6.31
CA VAL A 188 -7.27 4.28 4.98
C VAL A 188 -6.00 4.59 4.20
N VAL A 189 -5.34 3.55 3.65
CA VAL A 189 -4.08 3.65 2.93
C VAL A 189 -4.05 2.69 1.74
N GLY A 190 -3.19 2.95 0.77
CA GLY A 190 -3.05 2.13 -0.43
C GLY A 190 -4.24 2.20 -1.38
N GLY A 191 -4.10 1.55 -2.53
CA GLY A 191 -5.11 1.53 -3.58
C GLY A 191 -5.14 2.76 -4.46
N VAL A 192 -5.69 2.58 -5.68
CA VAL A 192 -5.78 3.62 -6.72
C VAL A 192 -7.15 4.33 -6.70
N ASN A 193 -7.81 4.35 -5.53
CA ASN A 193 -9.18 4.85 -5.44
C ASN A 193 -9.25 6.35 -5.09
N VAL A 194 -8.26 6.90 -4.42
CA VAL A 194 -8.25 8.29 -3.94
C VAL A 194 -7.10 9.06 -4.59
N PHE A 195 -7.41 10.21 -5.18
CA PHE A 195 -6.47 11.14 -5.80
C PHE A 195 -6.51 12.48 -5.04
N GLY A 196 -5.34 12.92 -4.57
CA GLY A 196 -5.21 14.15 -3.80
C GLY A 196 -4.72 15.32 -4.66
N ASN A 197 -5.58 16.28 -4.96
CA ASN A 197 -5.28 17.46 -5.79
C ASN A 197 -4.75 17.10 -7.20
N LEU A 198 -5.18 15.99 -7.75
CA LEU A 198 -4.78 15.48 -9.06
C LEU A 198 -6.00 15.23 -9.94
N HIS A 199 -5.79 15.24 -11.26
CA HIS A 199 -6.74 14.62 -12.18
C HIS A 199 -6.73 13.11 -11.97
N ALA A 200 -7.93 12.50 -11.82
CA ALA A 200 -8.06 11.07 -11.59
C ALA A 200 -7.84 10.28 -12.87
N TRP A 201 -7.25 9.08 -12.74
CA TRP A 201 -6.98 8.20 -13.85
C TRP A 201 -8.23 7.41 -14.27
N THR A 202 -8.95 7.89 -15.28
CA THR A 202 -10.23 7.31 -15.74
C THR A 202 -10.08 6.35 -16.93
N ALA A 203 -8.85 6.15 -17.46
CA ALA A 203 -8.63 5.27 -18.62
C ALA A 203 -8.91 3.78 -18.32
N ASP A 204 -8.78 3.36 -17.06
CA ASP A 204 -9.06 1.99 -16.62
C ASP A 204 -10.50 1.79 -16.10
N THR A 205 -11.36 2.83 -16.20
CA THR A 205 -12.81 2.79 -15.87
C THR A 205 -13.61 3.41 -17.01
N GLN A 206 -13.75 2.65 -18.09
CA GLN A 206 -14.24 3.15 -19.39
C GLN A 206 -15.76 3.20 -19.47
N THR A 207 -16.46 2.45 -18.62
CA THR A 207 -17.92 2.38 -18.62
C THR A 207 -18.54 3.20 -17.51
N PRO A 208 -19.78 3.72 -17.67
CA PRO A 208 -20.52 4.36 -16.58
C PRO A 208 -20.67 3.46 -15.35
N ALA A 209 -20.85 2.14 -15.55
CA ALA A 209 -20.98 1.17 -14.47
C ALA A 209 -19.69 1.06 -13.63
N GLU A 210 -18.53 1.04 -14.26
CA GLU A 210 -17.23 1.03 -13.56
C GLU A 210 -17.00 2.32 -12.78
N ARG A 211 -17.34 3.49 -13.35
CA ARG A 211 -17.22 4.76 -12.64
C ARG A 211 -18.21 4.87 -11.48
N ALA A 212 -19.43 4.32 -11.63
CA ALA A 212 -20.38 4.21 -10.52
C ALA A 212 -19.87 3.28 -9.40
N ALA A 213 -19.26 2.14 -9.74
CA ALA A 213 -18.60 1.27 -8.77
C ALA A 213 -17.45 1.98 -8.05
N TRP A 214 -16.68 2.81 -8.76
CA TRP A 214 -15.64 3.63 -8.13
C TRP A 214 -16.23 4.64 -7.13
N LEU A 215 -17.32 5.34 -7.50
CA LEU A 215 -18.05 6.25 -6.59
C LEU A 215 -18.56 5.51 -5.34
N ALA A 216 -19.16 4.33 -5.51
CA ALA A 216 -19.61 3.50 -4.38
C ALA A 216 -18.45 3.08 -3.46
N LYS A 217 -17.27 2.82 -4.02
CA LYS A 217 -16.05 2.51 -3.26
C LYS A 217 -15.60 3.71 -2.42
N LEU A 218 -15.65 4.93 -2.98
CA LEU A 218 -15.37 6.17 -2.23
C LEU A 218 -16.41 6.42 -1.11
N ASP A 219 -17.68 6.05 -1.33
CA ASP A 219 -18.71 6.10 -0.30
C ASP A 219 -18.42 5.11 0.82
N GLY A 220 -17.96 3.90 0.48
CA GLY A 220 -17.53 2.90 1.45
C GLY A 220 -16.33 3.38 2.30
N ILE A 221 -15.36 4.05 1.68
CA ILE A 221 -14.23 4.68 2.41
C ILE A 221 -14.75 5.76 3.37
N ALA A 222 -15.62 6.63 2.91
CA ALA A 222 -16.17 7.70 3.75
C ALA A 222 -17.00 7.16 4.93
N ALA A 223 -17.75 6.07 4.72
CA ALA A 223 -18.55 5.41 5.76
C ALA A 223 -17.72 4.82 6.91
N LEU A 224 -16.43 4.52 6.70
CA LEU A 224 -15.51 4.10 7.75
C LEU A 224 -15.16 5.25 8.73
N GLN A 225 -15.49 6.50 8.39
CA GLN A 225 -15.13 7.69 9.15
C GLN A 225 -13.64 7.72 9.54
N PRO A 226 -12.73 7.59 8.54
CA PRO A 226 -11.30 7.56 8.81
C PRO A 226 -10.82 8.89 9.38
N ALA A 227 -9.89 8.81 10.34
CA ALA A 227 -9.14 9.97 10.82
C ALA A 227 -8.01 10.35 9.85
N VAL A 228 -7.48 9.34 9.12
CA VAL A 228 -6.41 9.52 8.13
C VAL A 228 -6.83 8.84 6.84
N VAL A 229 -6.66 9.53 5.72
CA VAL A 229 -6.74 8.97 4.37
C VAL A 229 -5.48 9.33 3.61
N VAL A 230 -4.67 8.33 3.27
CA VAL A 230 -3.52 8.52 2.38
C VAL A 230 -3.95 8.19 0.97
N PRO A 231 -4.06 9.18 0.05
CA PRO A 231 -4.37 8.91 -1.34
C PRO A 231 -3.35 7.99 -2.00
N GLY A 232 -3.77 7.17 -2.97
CA GLY A 232 -2.83 6.40 -3.78
C GLY A 232 -1.90 7.28 -4.61
N HIS A 233 -2.44 8.42 -5.06
CA HIS A 233 -1.70 9.47 -5.76
C HIS A 233 -2.04 10.82 -5.15
N MET A 234 -1.03 11.67 -4.89
CA MET A 234 -1.29 13.00 -4.35
C MET A 234 -0.18 13.99 -4.67
N LEU A 235 -0.52 15.27 -4.81
CA LEU A 235 0.48 16.33 -4.76
C LEU A 235 1.04 16.47 -3.33
N PRO A 236 2.31 16.86 -3.18
CA PRO A 236 2.84 17.24 -1.89
C PRO A 236 1.98 18.32 -1.21
N GLY A 237 1.76 18.20 0.10
CA GLY A 237 0.92 19.13 0.86
C GLY A 237 -0.59 18.85 0.77
N THR A 238 -1.02 17.80 0.09
CA THR A 238 -2.43 17.38 0.11
C THR A 238 -2.86 16.97 1.52
N PRO A 239 -4.02 17.44 2.03
CA PRO A 239 -4.59 16.98 3.28
C PRO A 239 -4.83 15.46 3.27
N GLN A 240 -4.42 14.78 4.34
CA GLN A 240 -4.54 13.32 4.48
C GLN A 240 -5.80 12.96 5.28
N ASP A 241 -6.93 13.40 4.80
CA ASP A 241 -8.25 13.22 5.42
C ASP A 241 -9.33 12.98 4.35
N LEU A 242 -10.59 13.08 4.71
CA LEU A 242 -11.73 12.92 3.80
C LEU A 242 -11.79 13.98 2.68
N THR A 243 -11.01 15.08 2.76
CA THR A 243 -10.94 16.09 1.70
C THR A 243 -10.50 15.48 0.37
N ALA A 244 -9.51 14.56 0.40
CA ALA A 244 -9.04 13.88 -0.81
C ALA A 244 -10.11 12.92 -1.40
N VAL A 245 -10.87 12.24 -0.55
CA VAL A 245 -12.01 11.40 -0.96
C VAL A 245 -13.09 12.26 -1.64
N ASN A 246 -13.42 13.39 -1.03
CA ASN A 246 -14.41 14.33 -1.56
C ASN A 246 -13.95 14.98 -2.88
N HIS A 247 -12.65 15.31 -2.99
CA HIS A 247 -12.07 15.78 -4.25
C HIS A 247 -12.26 14.74 -5.37
N THR A 248 -11.86 13.49 -5.12
CA THR A 248 -11.97 12.42 -6.12
C THR A 248 -13.42 12.15 -6.50
N ARG A 249 -14.35 12.14 -5.53
CA ARG A 249 -15.78 12.00 -5.78
C ARG A 249 -16.32 13.11 -6.67
N ALA A 250 -16.08 14.36 -6.30
CA ALA A 250 -16.54 15.53 -7.07
C ALA A 250 -15.95 15.52 -8.48
N TYR A 251 -14.67 15.14 -8.61
CA TYR A 251 -14.00 15.00 -9.90
C TYR A 251 -14.68 13.96 -10.81
N LEU A 252 -14.96 12.77 -10.28
CA LEU A 252 -15.63 11.70 -11.05
C LEU A 252 -17.05 12.09 -11.45
N GLN A 253 -17.81 12.68 -10.53
CA GLN A 253 -19.17 13.18 -10.82
C GLN A 253 -19.14 14.25 -11.91
N ARG A 254 -18.20 15.18 -11.86
CA ARG A 254 -18.03 16.20 -12.90
C ARG A 254 -17.60 15.58 -14.22
N PHE A 255 -16.65 14.67 -14.22
CA PHE A 255 -16.18 13.96 -15.42
C PHE A 255 -17.35 13.22 -16.10
N GLU A 256 -18.15 12.47 -15.33
CA GLU A 256 -19.32 11.75 -15.84
C GLU A 256 -20.37 12.70 -16.43
N ALA A 257 -20.62 13.84 -15.79
CA ALA A 257 -21.57 14.83 -16.25
C ALA A 257 -21.13 15.56 -17.54
N GLU A 258 -19.83 15.76 -17.73
CA GLU A 258 -19.30 16.49 -18.89
C GLU A 258 -18.92 15.58 -20.07
N LEU A 259 -18.62 14.31 -19.82
CA LEU A 259 -18.24 13.35 -20.84
C LEU A 259 -19.23 13.24 -22.02
N PRO A 260 -20.56 13.13 -21.82
CA PRO A 260 -21.52 13.06 -22.93
C PRO A 260 -21.73 14.41 -23.63
N LYS A 261 -21.46 15.53 -22.98
CA LYS A 261 -21.66 16.89 -23.53
C LYS A 261 -20.48 17.33 -24.41
N ALA A 262 -19.27 16.87 -24.11
CA ALA A 262 -18.07 17.26 -24.85
C ALA A 262 -18.11 16.64 -26.27
N ALA A 263 -17.81 17.46 -27.28
CA ALA A 263 -17.77 17.02 -28.67
C ALA A 263 -16.66 15.96 -28.89
N ASP A 264 -15.50 16.17 -28.25
CA ASP A 264 -14.31 15.36 -28.38
C ASP A 264 -13.49 15.37 -27.06
N ALA A 265 -12.36 14.67 -27.06
CA ALA A 265 -11.47 14.66 -25.90
C ALA A 265 -10.89 16.04 -25.58
N ALA A 266 -10.59 16.86 -26.58
CA ALA A 266 -10.05 18.19 -26.37
C ALA A 266 -11.02 19.12 -25.62
N ALA A 267 -12.30 19.08 -25.99
CA ALA A 267 -13.37 19.82 -25.32
C ALA A 267 -13.54 19.35 -23.86
N LEU A 268 -13.53 18.02 -23.62
CA LEU A 268 -13.59 17.47 -22.27
C LEU A 268 -12.39 17.89 -21.41
N ILE A 269 -11.17 17.83 -21.97
CA ILE A 269 -9.94 18.25 -21.30
C ILE A 269 -10.02 19.74 -20.91
N ALA A 270 -10.47 20.59 -21.84
CA ALA A 270 -10.61 22.03 -21.57
C ALA A 270 -11.58 22.30 -20.42
N THR A 271 -12.75 21.64 -20.44
CA THR A 271 -13.77 21.77 -19.41
C THR A 271 -13.27 21.31 -18.04
N MET A 272 -12.57 20.16 -17.99
CA MET A 272 -12.06 19.63 -16.73
C MET A 272 -10.88 20.47 -16.20
N LYS A 273 -9.99 20.97 -17.05
CA LYS A 273 -8.92 21.90 -16.65
C LYS A 273 -9.49 23.21 -16.10
N ALA A 274 -10.55 23.74 -16.69
CA ALA A 274 -11.24 24.94 -16.19
C ALA A 274 -11.90 24.70 -14.81
N ALA A 275 -12.47 23.51 -14.59
CA ALA A 275 -13.09 23.14 -13.32
C ALA A 275 -12.07 22.83 -12.21
N TYR A 276 -10.88 22.32 -12.56
CA TYR A 276 -9.81 21.93 -11.65
C TYR A 276 -8.46 22.53 -12.04
N PRO A 277 -8.32 23.88 -12.02
CA PRO A 277 -7.14 24.57 -12.55
C PRO A 277 -5.86 24.30 -11.76
N GLN A 278 -5.97 23.82 -10.52
CA GLN A 278 -4.84 23.50 -9.66
C GLN A 278 -4.52 21.98 -9.62
N ALA A 279 -5.32 21.14 -10.29
CA ALA A 279 -5.07 19.71 -10.29
C ALA A 279 -3.80 19.38 -11.10
N GLY A 280 -2.92 18.63 -10.47
CA GLY A 280 -1.74 18.05 -11.14
C GLY A 280 -2.11 16.83 -12.00
N LEU A 281 -1.09 16.14 -12.53
CA LEU A 281 -1.23 14.90 -13.30
C LEU A 281 -2.08 15.06 -14.58
N GLY A 282 -1.82 16.11 -15.36
CA GLY A 282 -2.54 16.40 -16.62
C GLY A 282 -2.59 15.22 -17.59
N ILE A 283 -1.57 14.37 -17.60
CA ILE A 283 -1.54 13.15 -18.44
C ILE A 283 -2.69 12.19 -18.12
N ALA A 284 -3.13 12.10 -16.85
CA ALA A 284 -4.27 11.26 -16.46
C ALA A 284 -5.57 11.74 -17.11
N LEU A 285 -5.78 13.06 -17.12
CA LEU A 285 -6.92 13.66 -17.81
C LEU A 285 -6.82 13.47 -19.33
N GLU A 286 -5.64 13.70 -19.93
CA GLU A 286 -5.46 13.60 -21.39
C GLU A 286 -5.71 12.17 -21.90
N ILE A 287 -5.13 11.16 -21.26
CA ILE A 287 -5.35 9.76 -21.62
C ILE A 287 -6.79 9.35 -21.30
N GLY A 288 -7.27 9.66 -20.10
CA GLY A 288 -8.63 9.33 -19.67
C GLY A 288 -9.71 9.90 -20.58
N ALA A 289 -9.58 11.18 -21.00
CA ALA A 289 -10.52 11.80 -21.93
C ALA A 289 -10.49 11.12 -23.31
N LYS A 290 -9.31 10.90 -23.90
CA LYS A 290 -9.18 10.24 -25.21
C LYS A 290 -9.76 8.82 -25.19
N VAL A 291 -9.49 8.05 -24.15
CA VAL A 291 -10.01 6.68 -24.01
C VAL A 291 -11.53 6.69 -23.89
N ASN A 292 -12.09 7.53 -23.00
CA ASN A 292 -13.53 7.60 -22.76
C ASN A 292 -14.31 8.25 -23.93
N LYS A 293 -13.65 9.01 -24.80
CA LYS A 293 -14.22 9.52 -26.07
C LYS A 293 -14.01 8.55 -27.26
N GLY A 294 -13.35 7.42 -27.08
CA GLY A 294 -13.06 6.45 -28.14
C GLY A 294 -11.97 6.86 -29.10
N GLU A 295 -11.20 7.89 -28.80
CA GLU A 295 -10.09 8.41 -29.59
C GLU A 295 -8.76 7.67 -29.35
N MET A 296 -8.72 6.86 -28.31
CA MET A 296 -7.55 6.06 -27.93
C MET A 296 -7.97 4.70 -27.38
N LYS A 297 -7.25 3.66 -27.76
CA LYS A 297 -7.35 2.34 -27.13
C LYS A 297 -6.40 2.26 -25.93
N TRP A 298 -6.87 1.65 -24.86
CA TRP A 298 -6.10 1.51 -23.62
C TRP A 298 -6.14 0.07 -23.11
#